data_820ced1c4e2cd8c1b190b86129b8756b
#
_entry.id   820ced1c4e2cd8c1b190b86129b8756b
#
_cell.length_a   1.000
_cell.length_b   1.000
_cell.length_c   1.000
_cell.angle_alpha   90.00
_cell.angle_beta   90.00
_cell.angle_gamma   90.00
#
_symmetry.space_group_name_H-M   'P 1'
#
loop_
_entity.id
_entity.type
_entity.pdbx_description
1 polymer ?
#
loop_
_entity_poly.entity_id
_entity_poly.type
_entity_poly.pdbx_seq_one_letter_code
_entity_poly.pdbx_strand_id
1 'polypeptide(L)'
;MEEKKGQRIVVQSLIGTKQLPFYLKCLKSLIQFSKDKFDLHLHSDGSLSQSDEDFIHAEIKDTEVTISNSKLNADHVLDCLSGKPNCQRFRKESIWGIEFFEPLFLDEKDPVSYYLDADIIFLQPFSGLFNRSKTENGAIFLKDTQWDAYCLKPLDFIGKH
;
A
#
# COMPACT_ATOMS: atom_id res chain seq x y z
N MET A 1 22.16 20.55 20.16
CA MET A 1 20.78 20.02 20.03
C MET A 1 20.76 19.26 18.72
N GLU A 2 20.88 17.93 18.77
CA GLU A 2 20.67 17.10 17.59
C GLU A 2 19.19 17.20 17.22
N GLU A 3 18.90 17.76 16.05
CA GLU A 3 17.59 17.62 15.45
C GLU A 3 17.29 16.11 15.34
N LYS A 4 16.33 15.63 16.10
CA LYS A 4 15.75 14.30 15.87
C LYS A 4 15.33 14.30 14.40
N LYS A 5 16.05 13.59 13.53
CA LYS A 5 15.61 13.26 12.18
C LYS A 5 14.20 12.72 12.32
N GLY A 6 13.20 13.53 11.97
CA GLY A 6 11.80 13.12 12.01
C GLY A 6 11.68 11.81 11.23
N GLN A 7 11.06 10.83 11.84
CA GLN A 7 10.82 9.55 11.19
C GLN A 7 10.01 9.83 9.94
N ARG A 8 10.55 9.43 8.80
CA ARG A 8 9.92 9.61 7.50
C ARG A 8 8.74 8.64 7.38
N ILE A 9 7.60 9.13 6.98
CA ILE A 9 6.39 8.35 6.77
C ILE A 9 6.55 7.64 5.43
N VAL A 10 6.21 6.35 5.37
CA VAL A 10 6.16 5.58 4.13
C VAL A 10 4.71 5.25 3.82
N VAL A 11 4.25 5.67 2.64
CA VAL A 11 2.93 5.34 2.12
C VAL A 11 3.08 4.26 1.06
N GLN A 12 2.39 3.15 1.24
CA GLN A 12 2.46 1.97 0.39
C GLN A 12 1.24 1.89 -0.50
N SER A 13 1.40 1.46 -1.74
CA SER A 13 0.30 1.23 -2.70
C SER A 13 0.64 0.08 -3.64
N LEU A 14 -0.37 -0.66 -4.10
CA LEU A 14 -0.23 -1.68 -5.13
C LEU A 14 -0.54 -1.08 -6.51
N ILE A 15 0.33 -1.31 -7.48
CA ILE A 15 0.18 -0.80 -8.84
C ILE A 15 0.48 -1.86 -9.90
N GLY A 16 -0.06 -1.66 -11.10
CA GLY A 16 0.21 -2.51 -12.27
C GLY A 16 0.19 -1.71 -13.57
N THR A 17 0.74 -2.28 -14.63
CA THR A 17 0.89 -1.64 -15.95
C THR A 17 -0.46 -1.22 -16.55
N LYS A 18 -1.50 -2.03 -16.39
CA LYS A 18 -2.79 -1.84 -17.09
C LYS A 18 -3.43 -0.48 -16.84
N GLN A 19 -3.27 0.08 -15.64
CA GLN A 19 -3.89 1.36 -15.24
C GLN A 19 -2.84 2.39 -14.79
N LEU A 20 -1.58 2.18 -15.14
CA LEU A 20 -0.46 3.01 -14.69
C LEU A 20 -0.68 4.53 -14.91
N PRO A 21 -1.17 5.03 -16.07
CA PRO A 21 -1.42 6.46 -16.25
C PRO A 21 -2.48 7.03 -15.31
N PHE A 22 -3.45 6.22 -14.90
CA PHE A 22 -4.45 6.61 -13.92
C PHE A 22 -3.87 6.61 -12.51
N TYR A 23 -3.14 5.56 -12.11
CA TYR A 23 -2.47 5.50 -10.82
C TYR A 23 -1.50 6.66 -10.60
N LEU A 24 -0.76 7.05 -11.64
CA LEU A 24 0.13 8.21 -11.54
C LEU A 24 -0.62 9.52 -11.29
N LYS A 25 -1.81 9.70 -11.84
CA LYS A 25 -2.64 10.89 -11.53
C LYS A 25 -3.07 10.89 -10.07
N CYS A 26 -3.45 9.74 -9.53
CA CYS A 26 -3.84 9.59 -8.13
C CYS A 26 -2.67 9.87 -7.20
N LEU A 27 -1.52 9.25 -7.43
CA LEU A 27 -0.30 9.47 -6.64
C LEU A 27 0.19 10.93 -6.72
N LYS A 28 0.14 11.55 -7.90
CA LYS A 28 0.46 12.97 -8.04
C LYS A 28 -0.50 13.86 -7.26
N SER A 29 -1.79 13.54 -7.22
CA SER A 29 -2.75 14.28 -6.40
C SER A 29 -2.45 14.14 -4.90
N LEU A 30 -2.06 12.95 -4.45
CA LEU A 30 -1.61 12.72 -3.08
C LEU A 30 -0.40 13.63 -2.75
N ILE A 31 0.63 13.64 -3.59
CA ILE A 31 1.84 14.45 -3.39
C ILE A 31 1.50 15.94 -3.41
N GLN A 32 0.68 16.39 -4.37
CA GLN A 32 0.31 17.78 -4.54
C GLN A 32 -0.47 18.34 -3.35
N PHE A 33 -1.38 17.56 -2.78
CA PHE A 33 -2.31 18.05 -1.76
C PHE A 33 -1.91 17.68 -0.33
N SER A 34 -0.98 16.78 -0.12
CA SER A 34 -0.45 16.48 1.21
C SER A 34 0.47 17.59 1.69
N LYS A 35 0.27 18.03 2.94
CA LYS A 35 1.22 18.88 3.66
C LYS A 35 2.24 18.06 4.46
N ASP A 36 1.99 16.78 4.61
CA ASP A 36 2.90 15.86 5.29
C ASP A 36 3.97 15.37 4.31
N LYS A 37 5.21 15.26 4.77
CA LYS A 37 6.30 14.66 3.97
C LYS A 37 6.29 13.16 4.16
N PHE A 38 6.31 12.44 3.05
CA PHE A 38 6.32 10.97 3.02
C PHE A 38 7.15 10.47 1.83
N ASP A 39 7.49 9.20 1.87
CA ASP A 39 8.02 8.42 0.77
C ASP A 39 6.96 7.47 0.23
N LEU A 40 7.09 7.06 -1.00
CA LEU A 40 6.24 6.07 -1.62
C LEU A 40 6.98 4.73 -1.72
N HIS A 41 6.32 3.66 -1.29
CA HIS A 41 6.71 2.30 -1.59
C HIS A 41 5.63 1.66 -2.46
N LEU A 42 5.93 1.50 -3.74
CA LEU A 42 5.00 0.98 -4.72
C LEU A 42 5.25 -0.52 -4.91
N HIS A 43 4.26 -1.34 -4.57
CA HIS A 43 4.29 -2.77 -4.81
C HIS A 43 3.75 -3.03 -6.22
N SER A 44 4.57 -3.65 -7.07
CA SER A 44 4.12 -4.08 -8.39
C SER A 44 3.36 -5.39 -8.28
N ASP A 45 2.24 -5.52 -8.99
CA ASP A 45 1.52 -6.78 -9.18
C ASP A 45 2.30 -7.80 -10.04
N GLY A 46 3.52 -7.44 -10.43
CA GLY A 46 4.41 -8.22 -11.27
C GLY A 46 4.20 -7.98 -12.77
N SER A 47 3.38 -7.00 -13.16
CA SER A 47 3.15 -6.62 -14.56
C SER A 47 4.03 -5.47 -15.04
N LEU A 48 4.64 -4.68 -14.14
CA LEU A 48 5.50 -3.57 -14.52
C LEU A 48 6.75 -4.05 -15.26
N SER A 49 7.06 -3.37 -16.35
CA SER A 49 8.32 -3.48 -17.06
C SER A 49 9.34 -2.44 -16.56
N GLN A 50 10.61 -2.58 -16.92
CA GLN A 50 11.63 -1.58 -16.60
C GLN A 50 11.26 -0.19 -17.14
N SER A 51 10.68 -0.12 -18.35
CA SER A 51 10.22 1.15 -18.93
C SER A 51 9.07 1.78 -18.14
N ASP A 52 8.22 0.98 -17.49
CA ASP A 52 7.16 1.49 -16.61
C ASP A 52 7.76 2.07 -15.33
N GLU A 53 8.75 1.39 -14.74
CA GLU A 53 9.47 1.87 -13.56
C GLU A 53 10.21 3.18 -13.85
N ASP A 54 10.94 3.23 -14.96
CA ASP A 54 11.63 4.45 -15.42
C ASP A 54 10.62 5.60 -15.63
N PHE A 55 9.45 5.30 -16.17
CA PHE A 55 8.38 6.27 -16.36
C PHE A 55 7.83 6.78 -15.02
N ILE A 56 7.61 5.90 -14.04
CA ILE A 56 7.18 6.29 -12.69
C ILE A 56 8.19 7.27 -12.08
N HIS A 57 9.49 6.93 -12.12
CA HIS A 57 10.55 7.78 -11.57
C HIS A 57 10.69 9.11 -12.32
N ALA A 58 10.42 9.14 -13.62
CA ALA A 58 10.41 10.37 -14.41
C ALA A 58 9.24 11.30 -14.06
N GLU A 59 8.11 10.73 -13.70
CA GLU A 59 6.86 11.45 -13.43
C GLU A 59 6.71 11.90 -11.97
N ILE A 60 7.34 11.20 -11.03
CA ILE A 60 7.29 11.51 -9.58
C ILE A 60 8.68 11.93 -9.13
N LYS A 61 8.87 13.25 -8.91
CA LYS A 61 10.18 13.86 -8.56
C LYS A 61 10.20 14.49 -7.18
N ASP A 62 9.03 14.75 -6.60
CA ASP A 62 8.91 15.54 -5.38
C ASP A 62 8.92 14.68 -4.10
N THR A 63 9.00 13.36 -4.26
CA THR A 63 9.12 12.39 -3.16
C THR A 63 10.00 11.22 -3.57
N GLU A 64 10.57 10.53 -2.59
CA GLU A 64 11.32 9.31 -2.85
C GLU A 64 10.36 8.16 -3.20
N VAL A 65 10.69 7.41 -4.24
CA VAL A 65 9.89 6.28 -4.70
C VAL A 65 10.74 5.02 -4.68
N THR A 66 10.29 4.02 -3.95
CA THR A 66 10.82 2.66 -4.01
C THR A 66 9.79 1.78 -4.71
N ILE A 67 10.24 0.93 -5.63
CA ILE A 67 9.37 -0.03 -6.32
C ILE A 67 9.81 -1.44 -5.96
N SER A 68 8.89 -2.26 -5.46
CA SER A 68 9.11 -3.67 -5.19
C SER A 68 8.34 -4.54 -6.17
N ASN A 69 8.96 -5.62 -6.64
CA ASN A 69 8.35 -6.55 -7.58
C ASN A 69 7.83 -7.77 -6.83
N SER A 70 6.52 -7.99 -6.84
CA SER A 70 5.87 -9.08 -6.11
C SER A 70 6.32 -10.48 -6.56
N LYS A 71 6.78 -10.64 -7.80
CA LYS A 71 7.33 -11.92 -8.27
C LYS A 71 8.70 -12.21 -7.64
N LEU A 72 9.54 -11.18 -7.48
CA LEU A 72 10.85 -11.32 -6.85
C LEU A 72 10.75 -11.52 -5.34
N ASN A 73 9.73 -10.96 -4.71
CA ASN A 73 9.51 -11.02 -3.28
C ASN A 73 8.63 -12.22 -2.85
N ALA A 74 8.09 -12.98 -3.81
CA ALA A 74 7.10 -14.03 -3.55
C ALA A 74 7.61 -15.08 -2.55
N ASP A 75 8.84 -15.56 -2.72
CA ASP A 75 9.41 -16.59 -1.84
C ASP A 75 9.56 -16.08 -0.41
N HIS A 76 10.08 -14.87 -0.22
CA HIS A 76 10.21 -14.26 1.10
C HIS A 76 8.85 -14.14 1.81
N VAL A 77 7.84 -13.60 1.14
CA VAL A 77 6.49 -13.44 1.71
C VAL A 77 5.87 -14.81 2.03
N LEU A 78 6.07 -15.82 1.16
CA LEU A 78 5.56 -17.17 1.42
C LEU A 78 6.27 -17.86 2.58
N ASP A 79 7.55 -17.58 2.79
CA ASP A 79 8.30 -18.09 3.95
C ASP A 79 7.79 -17.45 5.25
N CYS A 80 7.48 -16.16 5.27
CA CYS A 80 6.83 -15.49 6.39
C CYS A 80 5.44 -16.07 6.70
N LEU A 81 4.78 -16.64 5.70
CA LEU A 81 3.49 -17.32 5.82
C LEU A 81 3.63 -18.84 6.09
N SER A 82 4.83 -19.31 6.45
CA SER A 82 5.06 -20.72 6.75
C SER A 82 4.10 -21.23 7.83
N GLY A 83 3.55 -22.41 7.61
CA GLY A 83 2.53 -23.00 8.50
C GLY A 83 1.11 -22.43 8.36
N LYS A 84 0.87 -21.50 7.42
CA LYS A 84 -0.44 -20.89 7.15
C LYS A 84 -0.90 -21.16 5.71
N PRO A 85 -1.31 -22.40 5.36
CA PRO A 85 -1.54 -22.80 3.97
C PRO A 85 -2.62 -21.99 3.25
N ASN A 86 -3.67 -21.55 3.96
CA ASN A 86 -4.71 -20.71 3.38
C ASN A 86 -4.20 -19.31 3.04
N CYS A 87 -3.33 -18.73 3.88
CA CYS A 87 -2.69 -17.45 3.61
C CYS A 87 -1.72 -17.55 2.43
N GLN A 88 -0.91 -18.62 2.38
CA GLN A 88 -0.03 -18.88 1.24
C GLN A 88 -0.81 -19.02 -0.07
N ARG A 89 -1.94 -19.76 -0.05
CA ARG A 89 -2.82 -19.88 -1.21
C ARG A 89 -3.40 -18.55 -1.63
N PHE A 90 -3.93 -17.77 -0.69
CA PHE A 90 -4.49 -16.45 -0.95
C PHE A 90 -3.44 -15.50 -1.57
N ARG A 91 -2.19 -15.51 -1.04
CA ARG A 91 -1.08 -14.73 -1.62
C ARG A 91 -0.73 -15.14 -3.05
N LYS A 92 -0.83 -16.43 -3.37
CA LYS A 92 -0.49 -16.97 -4.71
C LYS A 92 -1.58 -16.74 -5.75
N GLU A 93 -2.84 -16.84 -5.36
CA GLU A 93 -3.97 -16.92 -6.28
C GLU A 93 -4.74 -15.60 -6.42
N SER A 94 -4.48 -14.61 -5.55
CA SER A 94 -5.25 -13.36 -5.51
C SER A 94 -4.36 -12.13 -5.51
N ILE A 95 -4.74 -11.12 -6.32
CA ILE A 95 -4.14 -9.78 -6.28
C ILE A 95 -4.29 -9.14 -4.88
N TRP A 96 -5.42 -9.38 -4.22
CA TRP A 96 -5.68 -8.95 -2.85
C TRP A 96 -4.72 -9.57 -1.83
N GLY A 97 -4.20 -10.76 -2.14
CA GLY A 97 -3.16 -11.40 -1.32
C GLY A 97 -1.81 -10.67 -1.44
N ILE A 98 -1.48 -10.13 -2.61
CA ILE A 98 -0.30 -9.26 -2.79
C ILE A 98 -0.49 -7.98 -1.99
N GLU A 99 -1.61 -7.31 -2.22
CA GLU A 99 -1.99 -6.06 -1.56
C GLU A 99 -1.94 -6.15 -0.03
N PHE A 100 -2.38 -7.26 0.52
CA PHE A 100 -2.44 -7.46 1.96
C PHE A 100 -1.09 -7.85 2.57
N PHE A 101 -0.35 -8.77 1.95
CA PHE A 101 0.85 -9.34 2.57
C PHE A 101 2.15 -8.61 2.23
N GLU A 102 2.28 -7.99 1.05
CA GLU A 102 3.50 -7.27 0.70
C GLU A 102 3.78 -6.10 1.68
N PRO A 103 2.81 -5.22 1.97
CA PRO A 103 3.02 -4.12 2.91
C PRO A 103 3.36 -4.59 4.34
N LEU A 104 2.89 -5.77 4.72
CA LEU A 104 3.13 -6.31 6.07
C LEU A 104 4.52 -6.91 6.24
N PHE A 105 5.10 -7.48 5.18
CA PHE A 105 6.34 -8.27 5.30
C PHE A 105 7.55 -7.66 4.61
N LEU A 106 7.37 -6.63 3.77
CA LEU A 106 8.48 -6.00 3.07
C LEU A 106 8.98 -4.71 3.72
N ASP A 107 8.22 -4.13 4.64
CA ASP A 107 8.63 -2.94 5.39
C ASP A 107 8.79 -3.27 6.88
N GLU A 108 9.85 -4.00 7.20
CA GLU A 108 10.17 -4.40 8.58
C GLU A 108 10.67 -3.23 9.46
N LYS A 109 11.00 -2.08 8.87
CA LYS A 109 11.67 -0.97 9.57
C LYS A 109 10.71 -0.06 10.33
N ASP A 110 9.46 0.00 9.93
CA ASP A 110 8.46 0.83 10.59
C ASP A 110 7.28 -0.01 11.11
N PRO A 111 7.01 0.02 12.42
CA PRO A 111 5.86 -0.70 12.99
C PRO A 111 4.51 -0.12 12.55
N VAL A 112 4.49 1.03 11.90
CA VAL A 112 3.27 1.66 11.37
C VAL A 112 3.34 1.72 9.85
N SER A 113 2.52 0.91 9.21
CA SER A 113 2.35 0.91 7.76
C SER A 113 1.11 1.71 7.37
N TYR A 114 1.26 2.57 6.37
CA TYR A 114 0.15 3.32 5.75
C TYR A 114 -0.07 2.76 4.35
N TYR A 115 -1.13 1.99 4.20
CA TYR A 115 -1.53 1.52 2.87
C TYR A 115 -2.62 2.42 2.31
N LEU A 116 -2.46 2.82 1.06
CA LEU A 116 -3.41 3.64 0.32
C LEU A 116 -3.64 3.03 -1.06
N ASP A 117 -4.89 2.84 -1.43
CA ASP A 117 -5.25 2.43 -2.78
C ASP A 117 -4.76 3.45 -3.80
N ALA A 118 -4.10 2.96 -4.85
CA ALA A 118 -3.51 3.82 -5.87
C ALA A 118 -4.55 4.46 -6.82
N ASP A 119 -5.84 4.22 -6.60
CA ASP A 119 -6.96 4.79 -7.36
C ASP A 119 -7.71 5.93 -6.62
N ILE A 120 -7.17 6.38 -5.47
CA ILE A 120 -7.73 7.49 -4.71
C ILE A 120 -7.20 8.82 -5.23
N ILE A 121 -8.11 9.75 -5.54
CA ILE A 121 -7.78 11.13 -5.96
C ILE A 121 -8.05 12.10 -4.82
N PHE A 122 -7.03 12.88 -4.45
CA PHE A 122 -7.15 14.00 -3.52
C PHE A 122 -7.55 15.25 -4.27
N LEU A 123 -8.56 15.98 -3.77
CA LEU A 123 -9.13 17.15 -4.44
C LEU A 123 -8.83 18.46 -3.73
N GLN A 124 -8.28 18.40 -2.51
CA GLN A 124 -7.99 19.58 -1.68
C GLN A 124 -6.83 19.33 -0.73
N PRO A 125 -6.11 20.36 -0.29
CA PRO A 125 -5.03 20.23 0.67
C PRO A 125 -5.48 19.57 1.97
N PHE A 126 -4.64 18.66 2.49
CA PHE A 126 -4.85 17.97 3.76
C PHE A 126 -3.53 17.83 4.54
N SER A 127 -3.65 17.52 5.83
CA SER A 127 -2.52 17.20 6.72
C SER A 127 -2.95 16.25 7.81
N GLY A 128 -1.98 15.52 8.38
CA GLY A 128 -2.21 14.63 9.53
C GLY A 128 -2.87 13.30 9.19
N LEU A 129 -3.10 12.99 7.91
CA LEU A 129 -3.65 11.69 7.52
C LEU A 129 -2.72 10.53 7.94
N PHE A 130 -1.42 10.76 7.88
CA PHE A 130 -0.38 9.78 8.21
C PHE A 130 0.27 10.05 9.59
N ASN A 131 -0.33 10.88 10.42
CA ASN A 131 0.21 11.24 11.72
C ASN A 131 -0.42 10.39 12.83
N ARG A 132 0.02 9.14 12.94
CA ARG A 132 -0.48 8.24 13.96
C ARG A 132 0.53 8.01 15.08
N SER A 133 0.03 7.93 16.31
CA SER A 133 0.86 7.56 17.47
C SER A 133 1.29 6.09 17.36
N LYS A 134 2.59 5.83 17.47
CA LYS A 134 3.18 4.46 17.50
C LYS A 134 2.74 3.63 18.71
N THR A 135 2.05 4.23 19.66
CA THR A 135 1.60 3.55 20.88
C THR A 135 0.26 2.85 20.74
N GLU A 136 -0.44 3.06 19.62
CA GLU A 136 -1.73 2.41 19.37
C GLU A 136 -1.53 1.11 18.58
N ASN A 137 -1.74 -0.01 19.27
CA ASN A 137 -1.81 -1.32 18.61
C ASN A 137 -3.16 -1.47 17.90
N GLY A 138 -3.14 -1.77 16.61
CA GLY A 138 -4.34 -2.05 15.83
C GLY A 138 -4.30 -1.49 14.42
N ALA A 139 -5.33 -1.79 13.64
CA ALA A 139 -5.52 -1.27 12.30
C ALA A 139 -6.65 -0.23 12.28
N ILE A 140 -6.48 0.84 11.50
CA ILE A 140 -7.55 1.81 11.22
C ILE A 140 -7.88 1.68 9.73
N PHE A 141 -9.15 1.54 9.45
CA PHE A 141 -9.68 1.53 8.10
C PHE A 141 -10.54 2.77 7.89
N LEU A 142 -10.43 3.41 6.75
CA LEU A 142 -11.38 4.44 6.36
C LEU A 142 -12.73 3.75 6.09
N LYS A 143 -13.80 4.42 6.53
CA LYS A 143 -15.16 3.91 6.27
C LYS A 143 -15.45 4.03 4.78
N ASP A 144 -15.77 2.89 4.15
CA ASP A 144 -16.26 2.87 2.78
C ASP A 144 -17.65 3.51 2.71
N THR A 145 -17.83 4.43 1.76
CA THR A 145 -19.12 5.09 1.53
C THR A 145 -20.10 4.20 0.75
N GLN A 146 -19.59 3.13 0.12
CA GLN A 146 -20.39 2.18 -0.66
C GLN A 146 -20.61 0.86 0.07
N TRP A 147 -20.68 0.90 1.40
CA TRP A 147 -20.88 -0.28 2.23
C TRP A 147 -22.01 -1.22 1.75
N ASP A 148 -23.09 -0.64 1.21
CA ASP A 148 -24.23 -1.39 0.71
C ASP A 148 -23.98 -2.10 -0.65
N ALA A 149 -22.89 -1.76 -1.34
CA ALA A 149 -22.47 -2.42 -2.59
C ALA A 149 -21.83 -3.79 -2.34
N TYR A 150 -21.31 -4.02 -1.14
CA TYR A 150 -20.78 -5.33 -0.75
C TYR A 150 -21.96 -6.20 -0.29
N CYS A 151 -22.42 -7.11 -1.15
CA CYS A 151 -23.49 -8.05 -0.87
C CYS A 151 -23.18 -9.08 0.24
N LEU A 152 -22.02 -9.01 0.87
CA LEU A 152 -21.60 -9.91 1.94
C LEU A 152 -21.98 -9.32 3.30
N LYS A 153 -23.05 -9.84 3.89
CA LYS A 153 -23.32 -9.57 5.31
C LYS A 153 -22.20 -10.21 6.13
N PRO A 154 -21.51 -9.47 6.99
CA PRO A 154 -20.38 -10.00 7.79
C PRO A 154 -20.71 -11.25 8.59
N LEU A 155 -21.98 -11.42 8.97
CA LEU A 155 -22.48 -12.57 9.75
C LEU A 155 -22.64 -13.87 8.94
N ASP A 156 -22.68 -13.80 7.60
CA ASP A 156 -22.83 -15.00 6.77
C ASP A 156 -21.50 -15.76 6.65
N PHE A 157 -20.37 -15.13 7.00
CA PHE A 157 -19.03 -15.72 6.94
C PHE A 157 -18.60 -16.44 8.23
N ILE A 158 -19.18 -16.10 9.38
CA ILE A 158 -18.74 -16.59 10.70
C ILE A 158 -19.53 -17.82 11.16
N GLY A 159 -20.59 -18.19 10.46
CA GLY A 159 -21.58 -19.14 10.97
C GLY A 159 -21.56 -20.57 10.38
N LYS A 160 -20.58 -20.95 9.58
CA LYS A 160 -20.56 -22.30 8.97
C LYS A 160 -19.16 -22.93 8.99
N HIS A 161 -18.68 -23.24 10.19
CA HIS A 161 -17.67 -24.27 10.40
C HIS A 161 -17.93 -24.96 11.71
#